data_3aa66463730796150198d14ab641eb22
#
_entry.id   3aa66463730796150198d14ab641eb22
#
_cell.length_a   1.000
_cell.length_b   1.000
_cell.length_c   1.000
_cell.angle_alpha   90.00
_cell.angle_beta   90.00
_cell.angle_gamma   90.00
#
_symmetry.space_group_name_H-M   'P 1'
#
loop_
_entity.id
_entity.type
_entity.pdbx_description
1 polymer ?
#
loop_
_entity_poly.entity_id
_entity_poly.type
_entity_poly.pdbx_seq_one_letter_code
_entity_poly.pdbx_strand_id
1 'polypeptide(L)'
;MLFTVYSKDGCPFCTKIQQVLKLAKLEHIVYKLGDDFDREQFYDKFGQGSTFPQVVLNVEGPDDKTNLGGCTETVKYLKEQKLV
;
A
#
# COMPACT_ATOMS: atom_id res chain seq x y z
N MET A 1 -6.59 10.63 -6.66
CA MET A 1 -5.45 9.86 -6.13
C MET A 1 -5.97 8.90 -5.07
N LEU A 2 -5.71 7.62 -5.26
CA LEU A 2 -6.15 6.57 -4.35
C LEU A 2 -4.98 5.64 -4.04
N PHE A 3 -4.72 5.39 -2.75
CA PHE A 3 -3.71 4.45 -2.31
C PHE A 3 -4.38 3.16 -1.87
N THR A 4 -3.90 2.02 -2.38
CA THR A 4 -4.38 0.69 -1.96
C THR A 4 -3.27 -0.01 -1.20
N VAL A 5 -3.52 -0.36 0.05
CA VAL A 5 -2.55 -0.98 0.94
C VAL A 5 -2.88 -2.46 1.08
N TYR A 6 -1.93 -3.32 0.70
CA TYR A 6 -2.05 -4.76 0.91
C TYR A 6 -1.33 -5.10 2.21
N SER A 7 -2.08 -5.46 3.23
CA SER A 7 -1.60 -5.62 4.61
C SER A 7 -1.84 -7.02 5.15
N LYS A 8 -1.29 -7.29 6.34
CA LYS A 8 -1.54 -8.52 7.10
C LYS A 8 -1.56 -8.19 8.58
N ASP A 9 -2.11 -9.11 9.39
CA ASP A 9 -2.08 -8.99 10.85
C ASP A 9 -0.66 -9.07 11.38
N GLY A 10 -0.40 -8.40 12.48
CA GLY A 10 0.90 -8.43 13.14
C GLY A 10 2.02 -7.76 12.37
N CYS A 11 1.69 -6.84 11.50
CA CYS A 11 2.66 -6.13 10.66
C CYS A 11 2.76 -4.67 11.11
N PRO A 12 3.81 -4.28 11.86
CA PRO A 12 3.96 -2.90 12.32
C PRO A 12 4.05 -1.88 11.19
N PHE A 13 4.72 -2.22 10.09
CA PHE A 13 4.83 -1.31 8.95
C PHE A 13 3.52 -1.15 8.20
N CYS A 14 2.68 -2.18 8.19
CA CYS A 14 1.32 -2.08 7.63
C CYS A 14 0.50 -1.07 8.42
N THR A 15 0.56 -1.15 9.75
CA THR A 15 -0.12 -0.20 10.63
C THR A 15 0.42 1.21 10.44
N LYS A 16 1.75 1.34 10.35
CA LYS A 16 2.40 2.65 10.19
C LYS A 16 1.95 3.37 8.91
N ILE A 17 1.96 2.67 7.79
CA ILE A 17 1.56 3.32 6.53
C ILE A 17 0.09 3.71 6.51
N GLN A 18 -0.77 2.88 7.13
CA GLN A 18 -2.18 3.22 7.27
C GLN A 18 -2.36 4.50 8.08
N GLN A 19 -1.63 4.63 9.19
CA GLN A 19 -1.67 5.83 10.03
C GLN A 19 -1.17 7.06 9.28
N VAL A 20 -0.09 6.93 8.53
CA VAL A 20 0.45 8.05 7.74
C VAL A 20 -0.57 8.53 6.72
N LEU A 21 -1.19 7.63 5.98
CA LEU A 21 -2.19 8.00 4.98
C LEU A 21 -3.42 8.65 5.62
N LYS A 22 -3.84 8.13 6.77
CA LYS A 22 -4.97 8.68 7.51
C LYS A 22 -4.67 10.10 8.02
N LEU A 23 -3.51 10.30 8.62
CA LEU A 23 -3.11 11.61 9.14
C LEU A 23 -2.93 12.64 8.04
N ALA A 24 -2.45 12.21 6.89
CA ALA A 24 -2.30 13.08 5.71
C ALA A 24 -3.64 13.34 5.00
N LYS A 25 -4.72 12.69 5.45
CA LYS A 25 -6.06 12.80 4.86
C LYS A 25 -6.08 12.39 3.39
N LEU A 26 -5.28 11.39 3.05
CA LEU A 26 -5.21 10.84 1.70
C LEU A 26 -6.21 9.68 1.57
N GLU A 27 -6.92 9.64 0.45
CA GLU A 27 -7.87 8.58 0.19
C GLU A 27 -7.14 7.25 0.02
N HIS A 28 -7.57 6.23 0.77
CA HIS A 28 -6.92 4.93 0.72
C HIS A 28 -7.87 3.79 1.06
N ILE A 29 -7.53 2.61 0.56
CA ILE A 29 -8.24 1.36 0.85
C ILE A 29 -7.22 0.39 1.42
N VAL A 30 -7.63 -0.40 2.41
CA VAL A 30 -6.77 -1.43 3.02
C VAL A 30 -7.36 -2.80 2.75
N TYR A 31 -6.58 -3.66 2.10
CA TYR A 31 -6.90 -5.08 1.94
C TYR A 31 -6.05 -5.90 2.90
N LYS A 32 -6.63 -6.94 3.46
CA LYS A 32 -6.00 -7.74 4.49
C LYS A 32 -5.85 -9.19 4.06
N LEU A 33 -4.65 -9.72 4.23
CA LEU A 33 -4.35 -11.13 3.96
C LEU A 33 -5.29 -12.04 4.76
N GLY A 34 -5.90 -12.98 4.08
CA GLY A 34 -6.85 -13.93 4.68
C GLY A 34 -8.30 -13.49 4.53
N ASP A 35 -8.58 -12.19 4.57
CA ASP A 35 -9.93 -11.66 4.42
C ASP A 35 -10.21 -11.25 2.97
N ASP A 36 -9.29 -10.53 2.35
CA ASP A 36 -9.49 -9.92 1.03
C ASP A 36 -8.66 -10.57 -0.07
N PHE A 37 -7.58 -11.23 0.28
CA PHE A 37 -6.70 -11.91 -0.66
C PHE A 37 -5.91 -13.00 0.07
N ASP A 38 -5.31 -13.92 -0.68
CA ASP A 38 -4.43 -14.95 -0.13
C ASP A 38 -2.98 -14.72 -0.59
N ARG A 39 -2.05 -15.55 -0.08
CA ARG A 39 -0.62 -15.40 -0.40
C ARG A 39 -0.33 -15.65 -1.86
N GLU A 40 -1.02 -16.59 -2.48
CA GLU A 40 -0.83 -16.90 -3.90
C GLU A 40 -1.19 -15.70 -4.76
N GLN A 41 -2.35 -15.08 -4.50
CA GLN A 41 -2.79 -13.87 -5.20
C GLN A 41 -1.80 -12.73 -4.99
N PHE A 42 -1.28 -12.60 -3.77
CA PHE A 42 -0.31 -11.56 -3.43
C PHE A 42 0.99 -11.74 -4.21
N TYR A 43 1.54 -12.94 -4.22
CA TYR A 43 2.79 -13.20 -4.93
C TYR A 43 2.63 -13.15 -6.45
N ASP A 44 1.46 -13.50 -6.97
CA ASP A 44 1.16 -13.34 -8.41
C ASP A 44 1.17 -11.87 -8.81
N LYS A 45 0.69 -11.00 -7.93
CA LYS A 45 0.59 -9.57 -8.20
C LYS A 45 1.93 -8.83 -7.99
N PHE A 46 2.64 -9.16 -6.92
CA PHE A 46 3.84 -8.42 -6.49
C PHE A 46 5.14 -9.18 -6.67
N GLY A 47 5.10 -10.47 -6.96
CA GLY A 47 6.26 -11.32 -7.13
C GLY A 47 6.58 -12.17 -5.90
N GLN A 48 7.23 -13.30 -6.13
CA GLN A 48 7.65 -14.20 -5.06
C GLN A 48 8.62 -13.50 -4.11
N GLY A 49 8.42 -13.72 -2.82
CA GLY A 49 9.28 -13.13 -1.80
C GLY A 49 8.95 -11.69 -1.46
N SER A 50 7.88 -11.13 -2.01
CA SER A 50 7.46 -9.77 -1.68
C SER A 50 7.06 -9.67 -0.21
N THR A 51 7.38 -8.53 0.40
CA THR A 51 7.09 -8.27 1.82
C THR A 51 5.83 -7.42 1.97
N PHE A 52 5.32 -7.35 3.21
CA PHE A 52 4.20 -6.50 3.57
C PHE A 52 4.69 -5.25 4.29
N PRO A 53 4.02 -4.11 4.11
CA PRO A 53 2.90 -3.89 3.20
C PRO A 53 3.36 -3.71 1.76
N GLN A 54 2.41 -3.78 0.82
CA GLN A 54 2.63 -3.32 -0.55
C GLN A 54 1.57 -2.26 -0.85
N VAL A 55 2.00 -1.16 -1.44
CA VAL A 55 1.11 -0.03 -1.71
C VAL A 55 1.06 0.25 -3.20
N VAL A 56 -0.14 0.36 -3.72
CA VAL A 56 -0.40 0.69 -5.13
C VAL A 56 -1.09 2.04 -5.19
N LEU A 57 -0.59 2.91 -6.06
CA LEU A 57 -1.17 4.23 -6.26
C LEU A 57 -1.92 4.28 -7.58
N ASN A 58 -3.16 4.74 -7.53
CA ASN A 58 -3.94 5.10 -8.70
C ASN A 58 -4.12 6.63 -8.71
N VAL A 59 -3.58 7.31 -9.71
CA VAL A 59 -3.63 8.78 -9.76
C VAL A 59 -4.91 9.27 -10.44
N GLU A 60 -5.18 8.78 -11.64
CA GLU A 60 -6.31 9.28 -12.45
C GLU A 60 -7.40 8.25 -12.69
N GLY A 61 -7.19 6.99 -12.40
CA GLY A 61 -8.21 5.98 -12.63
C GLY A 61 -7.71 4.57 -12.36
N PRO A 62 -8.59 3.57 -12.52
CA PRO A 62 -8.26 2.18 -12.17
C PRO A 62 -7.14 1.57 -13.01
N ASP A 63 -6.87 2.10 -14.19
CA ASP A 63 -5.82 1.60 -15.07
C ASP A 63 -4.47 2.29 -14.85
N ASP A 64 -4.46 3.39 -14.11
CA ASP A 64 -3.23 4.14 -13.82
C ASP A 64 -2.66 3.67 -12.49
N LYS A 65 -1.99 2.52 -12.52
CA LYS A 65 -1.45 1.88 -11.33
C LYS A 65 0.06 2.05 -11.26
N THR A 66 0.55 2.52 -10.11
CA THR A 66 1.98 2.59 -9.81
C THR A 66 2.25 1.82 -8.53
N ASN A 67 3.14 0.85 -8.60
CA ASN A 67 3.55 0.07 -7.44
C ASN A 67 4.59 0.86 -6.66
N LEU A 68 4.21 1.39 -5.51
CA LEU A 68 5.12 2.20 -4.70
C LEU A 68 6.09 1.36 -3.87
N GLY A 69 5.72 0.13 -3.57
CA GLY A 69 6.50 -0.73 -2.70
C GLY A 69 5.98 -0.76 -1.27
N GLY A 70 6.89 -0.89 -0.32
CA GLY A 70 6.52 -0.99 1.10
C GLY A 70 6.31 0.34 1.78
N CYS A 71 6.29 0.29 3.12
CA CYS A 71 6.06 1.49 3.95
C CYS A 71 7.11 2.58 3.69
N THR A 72 8.39 2.21 3.72
CA THR A 72 9.50 3.16 3.57
C THR A 72 9.44 3.86 2.21
N GLU A 73 9.25 3.10 1.15
CA GLU A 73 9.18 3.61 -0.22
C GLU A 73 7.96 4.51 -0.41
N THR A 74 6.84 4.15 0.20
CA THR A 74 5.62 4.95 0.13
C THR A 74 5.79 6.27 0.86
N VAL A 75 6.37 6.25 2.06
CA VAL A 75 6.63 7.48 2.83
C VAL A 75 7.56 8.40 2.06
N LYS A 76 8.60 7.84 1.43
CA LYS A 76 9.51 8.60 0.59
C LYS A 76 8.77 9.29 -0.56
N TYR A 77 7.90 8.56 -1.25
CA TYR A 77 7.08 9.12 -2.31
C TYR A 77 6.22 10.28 -1.81
N LEU A 78 5.55 10.09 -0.67
CA LEU A 78 4.69 11.12 -0.09
C LEU A 78 5.47 12.39 0.26
N LYS A 79 6.68 12.25 0.78
CA LYS A 79 7.56 13.38 1.09
C LYS A 79 8.02 14.09 -0.17
N GLU A 80 8.41 13.35 -1.20
CA GLU A 80 8.83 13.91 -2.49
C GLU A 80 7.72 14.69 -3.15
N GLN A 81 6.47 14.25 -3.00
CA GLN A 81 5.30 14.92 -3.53
C GLN A 81 4.74 15.98 -2.59
N LYS A 82 5.37 16.19 -1.45
CA LYS A 82 4.94 17.16 -0.41
C LYS A 82 3.52 16.89 0.08
N LEU A 83 3.15 15.62 0.18
CA LEU A 83 1.85 15.21 0.70
C LEU A 83 1.86 14.98 2.21
N VAL A 84 3.03 14.87 2.79
CA VAL A 84 3.23 14.75 4.23
C VAL A 84 4.36 15.66 4.70
#